data_ef325d3ef883271f535df59c3d641e46
#
_entry.id   ef325d3ef883271f535df59c3d641e46
#
_cell.length_a   1.000
_cell.length_b   1.000
_cell.length_c   1.000
_cell.angle_alpha   90.00
_cell.angle_beta   90.00
_cell.angle_gamma   90.00
#
_symmetry.space_group_name_H-M   'P 1'
#
loop_
_entity.id
_entity.type
_entity.pdbx_description
1 polymer ?
#
loop_
_entity_poly.entity_id
_entity_poly.type
_entity_poly.pdbx_seq_one_letter_code
_entity_poly.pdbx_strand_id
1 'polypeptide(L)'
;MKKRDQAIGFLVVFLAAGMLISCGRSREVEQDAEARVEEAFTGNGITDFEKMDLSAYEQQTGVALVDDYVSYHFFYESDGLAIEAYLGAPRELLEQKKPSDCLIYNHGGNRDYGALEGVETTFYAYQYQTICVASNYRGCGKSEGTDTFGGQDVDDVIHLVDLCEKMPFIDGDHINMLGVSRGGMMTYEALRADDRIHRAVVVSGLADSFMEYEERDDMKEVYRELVGGTPQELPEEYEKRSATYWADQIDTPLLIFHTEADDRVPIAQAEQLAAKLKAAGKEYQFISDGAGGHGELSKEDVEKIRQWLLE
;
A
#
# COMPACT_ATOMS: atom_id res chain seq x y z
N MET A 1 -20.73 24.27 13.51
CA MET A 1 -19.64 24.51 14.48
C MET A 1 -19.13 23.17 15.00
N LYS A 2 -17.84 22.88 14.82
CA LYS A 2 -17.06 21.76 15.38
C LYS A 2 -17.46 20.34 14.94
N LYS A 3 -16.90 19.88 13.80
CA LYS A 3 -16.42 18.53 13.57
C LYS A 3 -15.15 18.64 12.71
N ARG A 4 -14.09 19.05 13.33
CA ARG A 4 -12.70 18.88 12.91
C ARG A 4 -12.02 18.34 14.15
N ASP A 5 -11.72 17.08 14.18
CA ASP A 5 -10.76 16.39 15.06
C ASP A 5 -11.10 14.90 15.11
N GLN A 6 -10.69 14.16 14.07
CA GLN A 6 -10.47 12.71 14.13
C GLN A 6 -9.78 12.21 12.84
N ALA A 7 -8.76 12.91 12.42
CA ALA A 7 -7.83 12.45 11.39
C ALA A 7 -6.43 12.36 11.99
N ILE A 8 -6.25 11.53 13.01
CA ILE A 8 -4.93 11.18 13.53
C ILE A 8 -5.06 9.77 14.10
N GLY A 9 -4.72 8.78 13.31
CA GLY A 9 -4.85 7.40 13.73
C GLY A 9 -3.84 6.43 13.14
N PHE A 10 -2.72 6.89 12.59
CA PHE A 10 -1.60 6.02 12.25
C PHE A 10 -0.28 6.77 12.45
N LEU A 11 0.03 7.13 13.67
CA LEU A 11 1.35 7.64 14.00
C LEU A 11 2.04 6.66 14.95
N VAL A 12 2.74 5.69 14.40
CA VAL A 12 3.71 4.91 15.17
C VAL A 12 4.98 5.76 15.31
N VAL A 13 5.12 6.41 16.46
CA VAL A 13 6.30 7.21 16.79
C VAL A 13 7.45 6.28 17.15
N PHE A 14 8.45 6.16 16.26
CA PHE A 14 9.71 5.51 16.56
C PHE A 14 10.87 6.52 16.52
N LEU A 15 11.45 6.77 17.67
CA LEU A 15 12.75 7.44 17.80
C LEU A 15 13.85 6.44 17.42
N ALA A 16 14.42 6.55 16.23
CA ALA A 16 15.64 5.85 15.86
C ALA A 16 16.79 6.86 15.75
N ALA A 17 17.78 6.74 16.64
CA ALA A 17 19.05 7.43 16.48
C ALA A 17 19.87 6.69 15.42
N GLY A 18 19.86 7.15 14.19
CA GLY A 18 20.76 6.73 13.12
C GLY A 18 21.93 7.69 12.99
N MET A 19 23.16 7.20 13.01
CA MET A 19 24.34 7.99 12.70
C MET A 19 24.33 8.31 11.19
N LEU A 20 24.13 9.58 10.85
CA LEU A 20 24.24 10.11 9.51
C LEU A 20 25.72 10.21 9.12
N ILE A 21 26.14 9.44 8.13
CA ILE A 21 27.33 9.75 7.33
C ILE A 21 26.83 10.54 6.13
N SER A 22 26.77 11.87 6.27
CA SER A 22 26.54 12.77 5.16
C SER A 22 27.77 12.76 4.27
N CYS A 23 27.77 11.94 3.22
CA CYS A 23 28.70 12.06 2.10
C CYS A 23 28.13 13.14 1.18
N GLY A 24 28.79 14.29 1.03
CA GLY A 24 28.36 15.39 0.17
C GLY A 24 28.11 14.89 -1.26
N ARG A 25 26.86 14.84 -1.67
CA ARG A 25 26.44 14.51 -3.05
C ARG A 25 26.92 15.63 -3.99
N SER A 26 27.35 15.26 -5.20
CA SER A 26 27.62 16.26 -6.21
C SER A 26 26.31 16.77 -6.80
N ARG A 27 26.19 18.05 -7.02
CA ARG A 27 25.03 18.71 -7.63
C ARG A 27 24.66 18.13 -9.00
N GLU A 28 25.64 17.63 -9.75
CA GLU A 28 25.45 17.00 -11.06
C GLU A 28 24.71 15.66 -10.93
N VAL A 29 25.03 14.82 -9.93
CA VAL A 29 24.38 13.53 -9.72
C VAL A 29 22.91 13.72 -9.33
N GLU A 30 22.61 14.69 -8.48
CA GLU A 30 21.24 15.02 -8.08
C GLU A 30 20.41 15.52 -9.28
N GLN A 31 20.97 16.41 -10.12
CA GLN A 31 20.29 16.91 -11.31
C GLN A 31 20.05 15.80 -12.37
N ASP A 32 20.99 14.89 -12.55
CA ASP A 32 20.85 13.74 -13.44
C ASP A 32 19.72 12.79 -12.95
N ALA A 33 19.62 12.56 -11.65
CA ALA A 33 18.57 11.70 -11.09
C ALA A 33 17.19 12.34 -11.23
N GLU A 34 17.04 13.62 -10.92
CA GLU A 34 15.78 14.36 -11.09
C GLU A 34 15.35 14.38 -12.57
N ALA A 35 16.26 14.63 -13.50
CA ALA A 35 15.96 14.61 -14.93
C ALA A 35 15.50 13.23 -15.42
N ARG A 36 16.08 12.15 -14.91
CA ARG A 36 15.66 10.78 -15.24
C ARG A 36 14.25 10.47 -14.73
N VAL A 37 13.90 10.91 -13.54
CA VAL A 37 12.55 10.75 -12.98
C VAL A 37 11.54 11.56 -13.79
N GLU A 38 11.84 12.81 -14.12
CA GLU A 38 10.99 13.68 -14.94
C GLU A 38 10.77 13.10 -16.35
N GLU A 39 11.85 12.61 -17.00
CA GLU A 39 11.76 11.94 -18.30
C GLU A 39 10.90 10.68 -18.25
N ALA A 40 11.09 9.84 -17.21
CA ALA A 40 10.31 8.62 -17.01
C ALA A 40 8.82 8.93 -16.82
N PHE A 41 8.49 9.93 -16.03
CA PHE A 41 7.12 10.33 -15.79
C PHE A 41 6.46 10.89 -17.04
N THR A 42 7.12 11.84 -17.70
CA THR A 42 6.60 12.43 -18.96
C THR A 42 6.44 11.40 -20.07
N GLY A 43 7.37 10.45 -20.18
CA GLY A 43 7.35 9.39 -21.20
C GLY A 43 6.25 8.35 -21.01
N ASN A 44 5.68 8.22 -19.81
CA ASN A 44 4.66 7.22 -19.47
C ASN A 44 3.25 7.80 -19.23
N GLY A 45 2.99 9.02 -19.72
CA GLY A 45 1.65 9.61 -19.67
C GLY A 45 1.22 10.08 -18.28
N ILE A 46 2.17 10.26 -17.37
CA ILE A 46 1.93 10.87 -16.06
C ILE A 46 1.67 12.36 -16.22
N THR A 47 0.67 12.86 -15.51
CA THR A 47 0.26 14.27 -15.53
C THR A 47 0.36 14.89 -14.12
N ASP A 48 0.36 16.22 -14.06
CA ASP A 48 0.37 17.00 -12.82
C ASP A 48 1.47 16.56 -11.83
N PHE A 49 2.63 16.23 -12.38
CA PHE A 49 3.79 15.80 -11.64
C PHE A 49 4.42 16.96 -10.85
N GLU A 50 4.56 16.76 -9.55
CA GLU A 50 5.22 17.72 -8.67
C GLU A 50 6.06 17.04 -7.58
N LYS A 51 7.20 17.67 -7.24
CA LYS A 51 8.02 17.25 -6.10
C LYS A 51 7.44 17.84 -4.82
N MET A 52 7.23 17.00 -3.82
CA MET A 52 6.64 17.39 -2.54
C MET A 52 7.71 17.91 -1.56
N ASP A 53 7.32 18.88 -0.72
CA ASP A 53 8.15 19.36 0.38
C ASP A 53 7.96 18.51 1.64
N LEU A 54 9.01 17.82 2.06
CA LEU A 54 9.01 16.96 3.25
C LEU A 54 9.34 17.71 4.56
N SER A 55 9.64 19.01 4.50
CA SER A 55 10.10 19.79 5.68
C SER A 55 9.08 19.83 6.82
N ALA A 56 7.80 19.94 6.49
CA ALA A 56 6.73 19.95 7.48
C ALA A 56 6.60 18.60 8.20
N TYR A 57 6.72 17.51 7.45
CA TYR A 57 6.69 16.15 8.00
C TYR A 57 7.89 15.86 8.89
N GLU A 58 9.09 16.27 8.47
CA GLU A 58 10.32 16.16 9.28
C GLU A 58 10.19 16.91 10.61
N GLN A 59 9.63 18.14 10.60
CA GLN A 59 9.38 18.91 11.81
C GLN A 59 8.38 18.23 12.75
N GLN A 60 7.35 17.60 12.20
CA GLN A 60 6.30 16.94 12.99
C GLN A 60 6.78 15.63 13.62
N THR A 61 7.55 14.84 12.90
CA THR A 61 7.92 13.46 13.31
C THR A 61 9.30 13.38 13.93
N GLY A 62 10.19 14.33 13.63
CA GLY A 62 11.61 14.28 13.99
C GLY A 62 12.40 13.24 13.19
N VAL A 63 11.84 12.68 12.12
CA VAL A 63 12.54 11.77 11.21
C VAL A 63 13.21 12.59 10.12
N ALA A 64 14.53 12.49 10.02
CA ALA A 64 15.28 13.20 8.97
C ALA A 64 15.02 12.58 7.60
N LEU A 65 14.26 13.27 6.76
CA LEU A 65 13.85 12.80 5.43
C LEU A 65 14.29 13.73 4.30
N VAL A 66 14.36 15.05 4.56
CA VAL A 66 14.54 16.07 3.52
C VAL A 66 15.81 15.86 2.69
N ASP A 67 16.91 15.50 3.33
CA ASP A 67 18.22 15.35 2.66
C ASP A 67 18.35 14.01 1.93
N ASP A 68 17.75 12.94 2.45
CA ASP A 68 18.00 11.57 2.01
C ASP A 68 16.84 10.95 1.20
N TYR A 69 15.66 11.58 1.22
CA TYR A 69 14.46 11.08 0.53
C TYR A 69 13.89 12.11 -0.44
N VAL A 70 13.11 11.61 -1.38
CA VAL A 70 12.26 12.41 -2.26
C VAL A 70 10.84 11.91 -2.20
N SER A 71 9.90 12.81 -2.45
CA SER A 71 8.49 12.50 -2.61
C SER A 71 7.93 13.22 -3.83
N TYR A 72 7.12 12.52 -4.60
CA TYR A 72 6.46 13.04 -5.78
C TYR A 72 4.98 12.74 -5.73
N HIS A 73 4.16 13.71 -6.15
CA HIS A 73 2.74 13.58 -6.41
C HIS A 73 2.50 13.62 -7.92
N PHE A 74 1.58 12.81 -8.44
CA PHE A 74 1.26 12.75 -9.85
C PHE A 74 -0.09 12.08 -10.09
N PHE A 75 -0.56 12.13 -11.36
CA PHE A 75 -1.70 11.35 -11.81
C PHE A 75 -1.26 10.40 -12.93
N TYR A 76 -1.82 9.20 -12.94
CA TYR A 76 -1.68 8.21 -14.03
C TYR A 76 -3.06 7.82 -14.55
N GLU A 77 -3.09 7.26 -15.75
CA GLU A 77 -4.33 6.84 -16.40
C GLU A 77 -4.67 5.40 -15.99
N SER A 78 -5.92 5.18 -15.58
CA SER A 78 -6.51 3.87 -15.32
C SER A 78 -7.93 3.83 -15.85
N ASP A 79 -8.21 3.01 -16.86
CA ASP A 79 -9.52 2.88 -17.51
C ASP A 79 -10.12 4.22 -18.01
N GLY A 80 -9.28 5.13 -18.46
CA GLY A 80 -9.68 6.46 -18.91
C GLY A 80 -9.93 7.45 -17.78
N LEU A 81 -9.59 7.11 -16.53
CA LEU A 81 -9.66 7.97 -15.34
C LEU A 81 -8.26 8.46 -14.96
N ALA A 82 -8.19 9.68 -14.47
CA ALA A 82 -6.99 10.22 -13.84
C ALA A 82 -6.96 9.77 -12.36
N ILE A 83 -5.99 8.93 -12.01
CA ILE A 83 -5.82 8.37 -10.68
C ILE A 83 -4.65 9.02 -9.98
N GLU A 84 -4.90 9.62 -8.81
CA GLU A 84 -3.91 10.27 -7.97
C GLU A 84 -2.94 9.25 -7.38
N ALA A 85 -1.65 9.53 -7.45
CA ALA A 85 -0.61 8.65 -6.95
C ALA A 85 0.58 9.40 -6.36
N TYR A 86 1.38 8.68 -5.60
CA TYR A 86 2.57 9.18 -4.92
C TYR A 86 3.73 8.21 -5.07
N LEU A 87 4.94 8.76 -5.15
CA LEU A 87 6.17 7.99 -5.09
C LEU A 87 7.07 8.58 -4.00
N GLY A 88 7.51 7.76 -3.06
CA GLY A 88 8.55 8.07 -2.09
C GLY A 88 9.77 7.18 -2.31
N ALA A 89 10.99 7.74 -2.23
CA ALA A 89 12.18 6.94 -2.43
C ALA A 89 13.40 7.49 -1.68
N PRO A 90 14.33 6.62 -1.21
CA PRO A 90 15.69 7.04 -0.93
C PRO A 90 16.33 7.65 -2.18
N ARG A 91 16.91 8.85 -2.08
CA ARG A 91 17.57 9.52 -3.22
C ARG A 91 18.62 8.65 -3.87
N GLU A 92 19.39 7.90 -3.07
CA GLU A 92 20.45 7.04 -3.57
C GLU A 92 19.95 5.95 -4.54
N LEU A 93 18.71 5.45 -4.36
CA LEU A 93 18.12 4.46 -5.26
C LEU A 93 17.75 5.05 -6.62
N LEU A 94 17.41 6.35 -6.68
CA LEU A 94 17.15 7.05 -7.94
C LEU A 94 18.45 7.53 -8.61
N GLU A 95 19.50 7.81 -7.84
CA GLU A 95 20.81 8.23 -8.35
C GLU A 95 21.62 7.08 -8.96
N GLN A 96 21.42 5.86 -8.48
CA GLN A 96 22.10 4.67 -9.03
C GLN A 96 21.62 4.32 -10.43
N LYS A 97 22.48 3.68 -11.22
CA LYS A 97 22.14 3.27 -12.60
C LYS A 97 21.41 1.92 -12.66
N LYS A 98 21.46 1.13 -11.59
CA LYS A 98 20.80 -0.16 -11.50
C LYS A 98 19.36 0.05 -11.00
N PRO A 99 18.35 -0.58 -11.63
CA PRO A 99 16.99 -0.61 -11.07
C PRO A 99 16.96 -1.20 -9.66
N SER A 100 15.98 -0.81 -8.87
CA SER A 100 15.77 -1.22 -7.48
C SER A 100 14.40 -1.83 -7.30
N ASP A 101 14.26 -2.63 -6.26
CA ASP A 101 12.99 -3.17 -5.83
C ASP A 101 11.97 -2.04 -5.57
N CYS A 102 10.71 -2.34 -5.83
CA CYS A 102 9.60 -1.43 -5.60
C CYS A 102 8.59 -2.07 -4.65
N LEU A 103 8.03 -1.24 -3.77
CA LEU A 103 6.92 -1.59 -2.91
C LEU A 103 5.68 -0.79 -3.34
N ILE A 104 4.64 -1.47 -3.79
CA ILE A 104 3.33 -0.86 -3.98
C ILE A 104 2.59 -0.93 -2.63
N TYR A 105 2.24 0.23 -2.10
CA TYR A 105 1.47 0.33 -0.86
C TYR A 105 -0.02 0.51 -1.15
N ASN A 106 -0.83 -0.44 -0.69
CA ASN A 106 -2.29 -0.39 -0.78
C ASN A 106 -2.88 0.10 0.55
N HIS A 107 -3.45 1.31 0.54
CA HIS A 107 -3.98 1.96 1.73
C HIS A 107 -5.35 1.42 2.16
N GLY A 108 -5.66 1.58 3.44
CA GLY A 108 -6.97 1.25 4.01
C GLY A 108 -8.02 2.33 3.87
N GLY A 109 -9.17 2.14 4.50
CA GLY A 109 -10.27 3.11 4.48
C GLY A 109 -11.16 3.01 3.25
N ASN A 110 -11.98 4.03 3.03
CA ASN A 110 -12.87 4.13 1.86
C ASN A 110 -13.18 5.60 1.57
N ARG A 111 -13.43 5.94 0.32
CA ARG A 111 -13.63 7.33 -0.13
C ARG A 111 -12.44 8.19 0.33
N ASP A 112 -12.71 9.34 0.97
CA ASP A 112 -11.66 10.22 1.50
C ASP A 112 -11.12 9.77 2.88
N TYR A 113 -11.74 8.77 3.52
CA TYR A 113 -11.22 8.25 4.79
C TYR A 113 -10.03 7.33 4.52
N GLY A 114 -8.85 7.75 4.96
CA GLY A 114 -7.60 7.03 4.74
C GLY A 114 -6.96 7.31 3.38
N ALA A 115 -7.47 8.28 2.61
CA ALA A 115 -6.80 8.76 1.43
C ALA A 115 -5.40 9.29 1.76
N LEU A 116 -4.45 9.00 0.88
CA LEU A 116 -3.04 9.36 1.04
C LEU A 116 -2.82 10.85 0.79
N GLU A 117 -1.86 11.42 1.52
CA GLU A 117 -1.36 12.78 1.32
C GLU A 117 0.10 12.78 0.80
N GLY A 118 0.67 11.59 0.56
CA GLY A 118 2.00 11.39 -0.02
C GLY A 118 3.13 11.20 1.00
N VAL A 119 2.96 11.65 2.23
CA VAL A 119 3.95 11.45 3.30
C VAL A 119 4.05 9.98 3.70
N GLU A 120 2.94 9.23 3.60
CA GLU A 120 2.86 7.80 3.90
C GLU A 120 3.79 7.00 2.98
N THR A 121 3.80 7.31 1.69
CA THR A 121 4.65 6.64 0.69
C THR A 121 6.12 6.84 1.03
N THR A 122 6.51 8.07 1.39
CA THR A 122 7.88 8.37 1.82
C THR A 122 8.22 7.71 3.15
N PHE A 123 7.25 7.61 4.07
CA PHE A 123 7.43 6.89 5.33
C PHE A 123 7.70 5.40 5.11
N TYR A 124 6.94 4.74 4.23
CA TYR A 124 7.18 3.33 3.89
C TYR A 124 8.49 3.14 3.12
N ALA A 125 8.86 4.09 2.25
CA ALA A 125 10.17 4.09 1.61
C ALA A 125 11.32 4.17 2.64
N TYR A 126 11.17 5.01 3.66
CA TYR A 126 12.11 5.10 4.78
C TYR A 126 12.10 3.80 5.61
N GLN A 127 10.93 3.28 5.95
CA GLN A 127 10.80 2.13 6.84
C GLN A 127 11.39 0.86 6.23
N TYR A 128 11.17 0.65 4.93
CA TYR A 128 11.61 -0.57 4.23
C TYR A 128 12.85 -0.36 3.35
N GLN A 129 13.38 0.86 3.25
CA GLN A 129 14.58 1.21 2.46
C GLN A 129 14.42 0.82 0.98
N THR A 130 13.29 1.14 0.39
CA THR A 130 12.90 0.79 -0.98
C THR A 130 12.22 1.98 -1.68
N ILE A 131 12.03 1.89 -2.99
CA ILE A 131 11.11 2.78 -3.71
C ILE A 131 9.70 2.36 -3.33
N CYS A 132 8.87 3.28 -2.85
CA CYS A 132 7.48 3.04 -2.52
C CYS A 132 6.57 3.85 -3.43
N VAL A 133 5.57 3.19 -4.04
CA VAL A 133 4.55 3.83 -4.87
C VAL A 133 3.18 3.47 -4.32
N ALA A 134 2.25 4.41 -4.34
CA ALA A 134 0.88 4.16 -3.91
C ALA A 134 -0.10 5.05 -4.67
N SER A 135 -1.33 4.59 -4.86
CA SER A 135 -2.41 5.40 -5.43
C SER A 135 -3.55 5.59 -4.46
N ASN A 136 -4.20 6.73 -4.58
CA ASN A 136 -5.57 6.91 -4.13
C ASN A 136 -6.47 6.28 -5.19
N TYR A 137 -7.11 5.16 -4.89
CA TYR A 137 -7.96 4.44 -5.85
C TYR A 137 -9.06 5.35 -6.41
N ARG A 138 -9.68 4.97 -7.53
CA ARG A 138 -10.82 5.71 -8.11
C ARG A 138 -11.85 6.09 -7.05
N GLY A 139 -12.29 7.33 -7.08
CA GLY A 139 -13.24 7.88 -6.09
C GLY A 139 -12.67 8.15 -4.70
N CYS A 140 -11.34 8.09 -4.53
CA CYS A 140 -10.62 8.45 -3.30
C CYS A 140 -9.70 9.67 -3.56
N GLY A 141 -9.55 10.56 -2.58
CA GLY A 141 -8.70 11.74 -2.70
C GLY A 141 -9.08 12.60 -3.88
N LYS A 142 -8.14 12.87 -4.80
CA LYS A 142 -8.38 13.62 -6.04
C LYS A 142 -8.55 12.73 -7.27
N SER A 143 -8.58 11.40 -7.10
CA SER A 143 -8.81 10.47 -8.18
C SER A 143 -10.21 10.61 -8.75
N GLU A 144 -10.32 10.53 -10.07
CA GLU A 144 -11.62 10.46 -10.75
C GLU A 144 -12.35 9.13 -10.48
N GLY A 145 -13.60 9.04 -10.91
CA GLY A 145 -14.41 7.83 -10.81
C GLY A 145 -15.17 7.68 -9.50
N THR A 146 -15.44 6.44 -9.11
CA THR A 146 -16.22 6.09 -7.93
C THR A 146 -15.58 4.92 -7.20
N ASP A 147 -15.43 5.02 -5.88
CA ASP A 147 -14.98 3.93 -5.01
C ASP A 147 -15.98 2.76 -5.06
N THR A 148 -15.48 1.56 -5.35
CA THR A 148 -16.27 0.33 -5.43
C THR A 148 -15.87 -0.70 -4.38
N PHE A 149 -15.02 -0.32 -3.44
CA PHE A 149 -14.59 -1.11 -2.28
C PHE A 149 -14.15 -2.55 -2.62
N GLY A 150 -13.08 -2.68 -3.41
CA GLY A 150 -12.58 -3.97 -3.91
C GLY A 150 -13.32 -4.46 -5.16
N GLY A 151 -13.81 -3.55 -5.99
CA GLY A 151 -14.37 -3.84 -7.30
C GLY A 151 -13.42 -3.39 -8.41
N GLN A 152 -13.88 -2.43 -9.24
CA GLN A 152 -13.07 -1.87 -10.34
C GLN A 152 -11.84 -1.06 -9.86
N ASP A 153 -11.82 -0.65 -8.59
CA ASP A 153 -10.68 0.01 -7.97
C ASP A 153 -9.44 -0.90 -7.84
N VAL A 154 -9.59 -2.20 -7.96
CA VAL A 154 -8.45 -3.14 -8.08
C VAL A 154 -7.69 -2.93 -9.40
N ASP A 155 -8.38 -2.55 -10.48
CA ASP A 155 -7.75 -2.28 -11.78
C ASP A 155 -6.75 -1.10 -11.66
N ASP A 156 -7.01 -0.14 -10.77
CA ASP A 156 -6.09 0.97 -10.50
C ASP A 156 -4.75 0.47 -9.92
N VAL A 157 -4.80 -0.56 -9.07
CA VAL A 157 -3.59 -1.20 -8.52
C VAL A 157 -2.84 -1.94 -9.63
N ILE A 158 -3.53 -2.66 -10.52
CA ILE A 158 -2.91 -3.38 -11.63
C ILE A 158 -2.26 -2.40 -12.63
N HIS A 159 -2.95 -1.31 -12.98
CA HIS A 159 -2.37 -0.28 -13.85
C HIS A 159 -1.19 0.46 -13.19
N LEU A 160 -1.15 0.52 -11.85
CA LEU A 160 0.02 1.03 -11.13
C LEU A 160 1.20 0.05 -11.25
N VAL A 161 0.98 -1.28 -11.27
CA VAL A 161 2.02 -2.27 -11.60
C VAL A 161 2.55 -2.03 -13.01
N ASP A 162 1.66 -1.86 -14.00
CA ASP A 162 2.04 -1.56 -15.38
C ASP A 162 2.90 -0.29 -15.51
N LEU A 163 2.60 0.70 -14.68
CA LEU A 163 3.38 1.93 -14.61
C LEU A 163 4.76 1.69 -13.99
N CYS A 164 4.83 0.94 -12.88
CA CYS A 164 6.08 0.62 -12.20
C CYS A 164 7.06 -0.12 -13.11
N GLU A 165 6.61 -1.09 -13.89
CA GLU A 165 7.44 -1.82 -14.88
C GLU A 165 8.06 -0.90 -15.95
N LYS A 166 7.43 0.21 -16.26
CA LYS A 166 7.93 1.18 -17.26
C LYS A 166 8.94 2.17 -16.69
N MET A 167 9.10 2.23 -15.35
CA MET A 167 10.03 3.15 -14.71
C MET A 167 11.46 2.62 -14.77
N PRO A 168 12.43 3.34 -15.36
CA PRO A 168 13.79 2.84 -15.59
C PRO A 168 14.62 2.64 -14.31
N PHE A 169 14.12 3.09 -13.17
CA PHE A 169 14.75 2.95 -11.86
C PHE A 169 14.07 1.87 -10.99
N ILE A 170 13.01 1.21 -11.49
CA ILE A 170 12.32 0.09 -10.83
C ILE A 170 12.73 -1.21 -11.52
N ASP A 171 13.04 -2.24 -10.72
CA ASP A 171 13.21 -3.61 -11.20
C ASP A 171 11.83 -4.27 -11.34
N GLY A 172 11.38 -4.45 -12.58
CA GLY A 172 10.06 -5.01 -12.87
C GLY A 172 9.88 -6.45 -12.39
N ASP A 173 10.96 -7.20 -12.18
CA ASP A 173 10.92 -8.56 -11.64
C ASP A 173 10.80 -8.58 -10.10
N HIS A 174 10.96 -7.43 -9.44
CA HIS A 174 10.94 -7.28 -7.99
C HIS A 174 9.95 -6.18 -7.54
N ILE A 175 8.72 -6.26 -8.02
CA ILE A 175 7.61 -5.44 -7.55
C ILE A 175 6.91 -6.19 -6.40
N ASN A 176 7.00 -5.64 -5.21
CA ASN A 176 6.36 -6.16 -4.02
C ASN A 176 5.09 -5.37 -3.68
N MET A 177 4.19 -5.97 -2.88
CA MET A 177 3.00 -5.28 -2.37
C MET A 177 2.92 -5.32 -0.85
N LEU A 178 2.41 -4.24 -0.24
CA LEU A 178 2.01 -4.18 1.15
C LEU A 178 0.64 -3.55 1.26
N GLY A 179 -0.31 -4.27 1.84
CA GLY A 179 -1.66 -3.77 2.08
C GLY A 179 -2.05 -3.75 3.55
N VAL A 180 -2.75 -2.70 3.97
CA VAL A 180 -3.25 -2.55 5.34
C VAL A 180 -4.76 -2.45 5.33
N SER A 181 -5.46 -3.22 6.20
CA SER A 181 -6.92 -3.12 6.31
C SER A 181 -7.63 -3.44 4.99
N ARG A 182 -8.49 -2.55 4.46
CA ARG A 182 -9.00 -2.65 3.09
C ARG A 182 -7.89 -2.86 2.05
N GLY A 183 -6.74 -2.18 2.22
CA GLY A 183 -5.59 -2.36 1.33
C GLY A 183 -5.08 -3.80 1.30
N GLY A 184 -5.30 -4.57 2.37
CA GLY A 184 -5.08 -6.02 2.36
C GLY A 184 -6.01 -6.76 1.41
N MET A 185 -7.30 -6.42 1.38
CA MET A 185 -8.25 -6.94 0.39
C MET A 185 -7.83 -6.60 -1.03
N MET A 186 -7.48 -5.32 -1.29
CA MET A 186 -6.95 -4.87 -2.58
C MET A 186 -5.70 -5.66 -2.99
N THR A 187 -4.79 -5.93 -2.04
CA THR A 187 -3.61 -6.76 -2.27
C THR A 187 -4.00 -8.19 -2.65
N TYR A 188 -4.85 -8.86 -1.87
CA TYR A 188 -5.28 -10.22 -2.21
C TYR A 188 -5.92 -10.32 -3.59
N GLU A 189 -6.79 -9.36 -3.94
CA GLU A 189 -7.45 -9.33 -5.25
C GLU A 189 -6.44 -9.08 -6.39
N ALA A 190 -5.45 -8.19 -6.17
CA ALA A 190 -4.37 -7.97 -7.11
C ALA A 190 -3.53 -9.23 -7.33
N LEU A 191 -3.16 -9.98 -6.24
CA LEU A 191 -2.42 -11.24 -6.36
C LEU A 191 -3.18 -12.33 -7.12
N ARG A 192 -4.52 -12.29 -7.13
CA ARG A 192 -5.33 -13.20 -7.94
C ARG A 192 -5.36 -12.79 -9.40
N ALA A 193 -5.31 -11.48 -9.68
CA ALA A 193 -5.47 -10.92 -11.01
C ALA A 193 -4.15 -10.83 -11.79
N ASP A 194 -2.99 -10.74 -11.09
CA ASP A 194 -1.69 -10.42 -11.67
C ASP A 194 -0.57 -11.27 -11.04
N ASP A 195 0.18 -11.99 -11.85
CA ASP A 195 1.26 -12.88 -11.44
C ASP A 195 2.65 -12.21 -11.42
N ARG A 196 2.74 -10.91 -11.73
CA ARG A 196 4.00 -10.14 -11.73
C ARG A 196 4.45 -9.70 -10.35
N ILE A 197 3.60 -9.85 -9.32
CA ILE A 197 3.95 -9.46 -7.96
C ILE A 197 4.92 -10.48 -7.35
N HIS A 198 6.11 -10.01 -7.01
CA HIS A 198 7.19 -10.88 -6.51
C HIS A 198 6.86 -11.43 -5.11
N ARG A 199 6.52 -10.56 -4.15
CA ARG A 199 6.13 -10.92 -2.79
C ARG A 199 5.07 -9.96 -2.27
N ALA A 200 4.26 -10.44 -1.33
CA ALA A 200 3.26 -9.60 -0.71
C ALA A 200 3.25 -9.69 0.81
N VAL A 201 2.84 -8.59 1.43
CA VAL A 201 2.59 -8.48 2.87
C VAL A 201 1.21 -7.90 3.09
N VAL A 202 0.45 -8.49 3.98
CA VAL A 202 -0.84 -7.94 4.40
C VAL A 202 -0.86 -7.80 5.91
N VAL A 203 -1.16 -6.59 6.36
CA VAL A 203 -1.23 -6.23 7.79
C VAL A 203 -2.67 -5.91 8.16
N SER A 204 -3.24 -6.65 9.11
CA SER A 204 -4.63 -6.45 9.57
C SER A 204 -5.63 -6.39 8.41
N GLY A 205 -5.40 -7.23 7.38
CA GLY A 205 -6.13 -7.16 6.11
C GLY A 205 -7.50 -7.82 6.17
N LEU A 206 -8.45 -7.19 5.49
CA LEU A 206 -9.79 -7.74 5.27
C LEU A 206 -9.67 -8.92 4.30
N ALA A 207 -9.96 -10.14 4.77
CA ALA A 207 -9.84 -11.37 3.98
C ALA A 207 -11.18 -12.03 3.66
N ASP A 208 -12.26 -11.59 4.32
CA ASP A 208 -13.61 -12.15 4.16
C ASP A 208 -14.67 -11.06 4.34
N SER A 209 -15.26 -10.63 3.24
CA SER A 209 -16.28 -9.57 3.23
C SER A 209 -17.62 -9.99 3.83
N PHE A 210 -17.93 -11.30 3.86
CA PHE A 210 -19.11 -11.79 4.54
C PHE A 210 -18.95 -11.66 6.05
N MET A 211 -17.79 -12.08 6.59
CA MET A 211 -17.49 -11.94 8.03
C MET A 211 -17.47 -10.47 8.42
N GLU A 212 -16.80 -9.61 7.63
CA GLU A 212 -16.74 -8.18 7.89
C GLU A 212 -18.14 -7.54 7.95
N TYR A 213 -19.02 -7.88 7.01
CA TYR A 213 -20.40 -7.39 6.99
C TYR A 213 -21.21 -7.83 8.22
N GLU A 214 -21.06 -9.09 8.66
CA GLU A 214 -21.81 -9.61 9.81
C GLU A 214 -21.29 -9.07 11.16
N GLU A 215 -19.98 -8.86 11.29
CA GLU A 215 -19.35 -8.50 12.54
C GLU A 215 -19.22 -6.97 12.74
N ARG A 216 -19.30 -6.17 11.66
CA ARG A 216 -19.09 -4.73 11.67
C ARG A 216 -20.35 -3.97 11.24
N ASP A 217 -21.17 -3.58 12.20
CA ASP A 217 -22.41 -2.82 11.90
C ASP A 217 -22.14 -1.48 11.21
N ASP A 218 -21.02 -0.83 11.51
CA ASP A 218 -20.59 0.43 10.90
C ASP A 218 -20.15 0.25 9.42
N MET A 219 -19.74 -0.95 9.02
CA MET A 219 -19.38 -1.24 7.64
C MET A 219 -20.59 -1.62 6.75
N LYS A 220 -21.72 -2.00 7.32
CA LYS A 220 -22.90 -2.41 6.56
C LYS A 220 -23.40 -1.34 5.58
N GLU A 221 -23.35 -0.07 5.97
CA GLU A 221 -23.71 1.03 5.08
C GLU A 221 -22.67 1.24 3.98
N VAL A 222 -21.38 1.12 4.31
CA VAL A 222 -20.27 1.20 3.32
C VAL A 222 -20.48 0.14 2.23
N TYR A 223 -20.75 -1.10 2.60
CA TYR A 223 -21.03 -2.17 1.64
C TYR A 223 -22.27 -1.90 0.79
N ARG A 224 -23.38 -1.45 1.39
CA ARG A 224 -24.59 -1.12 0.63
C ARG A 224 -24.36 -0.02 -0.39
N GLU A 225 -23.60 1.01 -0.05
CA GLU A 225 -23.35 2.15 -0.92
C GLU A 225 -22.28 1.85 -1.98
N LEU A 226 -21.20 1.16 -1.63
CA LEU A 226 -20.05 0.98 -2.52
C LEU A 226 -20.08 -0.35 -3.28
N VAL A 227 -20.57 -1.42 -2.67
CA VAL A 227 -20.76 -2.72 -3.34
C VAL A 227 -22.14 -2.83 -3.99
N GLY A 228 -23.14 -2.10 -3.46
CA GLY A 228 -24.45 -1.94 -4.05
C GLY A 228 -25.55 -2.82 -3.43
N GLY A 229 -25.27 -3.57 -2.36
CA GLY A 229 -26.26 -4.42 -1.70
C GLY A 229 -25.68 -5.22 -0.53
N THR A 230 -26.51 -6.10 0.02
CA THR A 230 -26.18 -7.01 1.11
C THR A 230 -25.57 -8.32 0.59
N PRO A 231 -24.90 -9.13 1.46
CA PRO A 231 -24.41 -10.47 1.07
C PRO A 231 -25.48 -11.40 0.51
N GLN A 232 -26.73 -11.25 0.96
CA GLN A 232 -27.86 -12.06 0.49
C GLN A 232 -28.36 -11.63 -0.89
N GLU A 233 -28.23 -10.33 -1.23
CA GLU A 233 -28.64 -9.78 -2.52
C GLU A 233 -27.58 -9.96 -3.59
N LEU A 234 -26.29 -9.84 -3.23
CA LEU A 234 -25.14 -9.85 -4.13
C LEU A 234 -24.03 -10.81 -3.67
N PRO A 235 -24.31 -12.10 -3.41
CA PRO A 235 -23.32 -13.02 -2.84
C PRO A 235 -22.03 -13.11 -3.68
N GLU A 236 -22.11 -13.07 -5.00
CA GLU A 236 -20.97 -13.15 -5.89
C GLU A 236 -20.01 -11.94 -5.74
N GLU A 237 -20.54 -10.74 -5.43
CA GLU A 237 -19.73 -9.55 -5.19
C GLU A 237 -18.95 -9.65 -3.87
N TYR A 238 -19.53 -10.29 -2.86
CA TYR A 238 -18.84 -10.57 -1.60
C TYR A 238 -17.81 -11.70 -1.75
N GLU A 239 -18.13 -12.76 -2.50
CA GLU A 239 -17.18 -13.83 -2.80
C GLU A 239 -15.95 -13.29 -3.54
N LYS A 240 -16.11 -12.40 -4.54
CA LYS A 240 -15.00 -11.78 -5.26
C LYS A 240 -14.03 -11.05 -4.33
N ARG A 241 -14.56 -10.40 -3.29
CA ARG A 241 -13.82 -9.60 -2.29
C ARG A 241 -13.33 -10.41 -1.09
N SER A 242 -13.46 -11.73 -1.13
CA SER A 242 -13.17 -12.62 0.00
C SER A 242 -12.10 -13.64 -0.38
N ALA A 243 -10.83 -13.33 -0.07
CA ALA A 243 -9.69 -14.22 -0.35
C ALA A 243 -9.85 -15.61 0.27
N THR A 244 -10.66 -15.73 1.34
CA THR A 244 -11.04 -17.01 1.93
C THR A 244 -11.80 -17.93 0.97
N TYR A 245 -12.45 -17.42 -0.08
CA TYR A 245 -13.19 -18.24 -1.06
C TYR A 245 -12.33 -18.76 -2.21
N TRP A 246 -11.19 -18.13 -2.46
CA TRP A 246 -10.31 -18.42 -3.59
C TRP A 246 -8.82 -18.39 -3.21
N ALA A 247 -8.49 -18.80 -1.99
CA ALA A 247 -7.12 -18.87 -1.48
C ALA A 247 -6.20 -19.76 -2.33
N ASP A 248 -6.75 -20.75 -3.03
CA ASP A 248 -6.03 -21.60 -3.98
C ASP A 248 -5.59 -20.89 -5.26
N GLN A 249 -6.06 -19.66 -5.51
CA GLN A 249 -5.67 -18.83 -6.65
C GLN A 249 -4.55 -17.83 -6.32
N ILE A 250 -4.07 -17.78 -5.08
CA ILE A 250 -2.94 -16.94 -4.66
C ILE A 250 -1.66 -17.75 -4.81
N ASP A 251 -0.85 -17.44 -5.81
CA ASP A 251 0.43 -18.11 -6.08
C ASP A 251 1.64 -17.33 -5.58
N THR A 252 1.52 -16.02 -5.41
CA THR A 252 2.55 -15.13 -4.86
C THR A 252 2.86 -15.47 -3.40
N PRO A 253 4.15 -15.58 -3.00
CA PRO A 253 4.55 -15.71 -1.60
C PRO A 253 3.95 -14.60 -0.72
N LEU A 254 3.25 -14.98 0.36
CA LEU A 254 2.42 -14.07 1.14
C LEU A 254 2.77 -14.11 2.63
N LEU A 255 3.11 -12.95 3.20
CA LEU A 255 3.19 -12.75 4.64
C LEU A 255 1.89 -12.10 5.15
N ILE A 256 1.18 -12.77 6.04
CA ILE A 256 0.01 -12.23 6.75
C ILE A 256 0.45 -11.87 8.17
N PHE A 257 0.32 -10.61 8.52
CA PHE A 257 0.53 -10.12 9.88
C PHE A 257 -0.79 -9.62 10.46
N HIS A 258 -1.18 -10.10 11.65
CA HIS A 258 -2.44 -9.70 12.27
C HIS A 258 -2.33 -9.73 13.80
N THR A 259 -2.77 -8.66 14.47
CA THR A 259 -2.74 -8.58 15.93
C THR A 259 -3.98 -9.24 16.53
N GLU A 260 -3.85 -9.91 17.68
CA GLU A 260 -4.97 -10.53 18.39
C GLU A 260 -5.95 -9.49 18.97
N ALA A 261 -5.46 -8.28 19.21
CA ALA A 261 -6.24 -7.18 19.77
C ALA A 261 -6.86 -6.25 18.70
N ASP A 262 -6.83 -6.66 17.43
CA ASP A 262 -7.45 -5.91 16.35
C ASP A 262 -8.97 -5.80 16.55
N ASP A 263 -9.46 -4.58 16.75
CA ASP A 263 -10.87 -4.28 17.02
C ASP A 263 -11.65 -3.84 15.77
N ARG A 264 -10.99 -3.84 14.59
CA ARG A 264 -11.60 -3.46 13.32
C ARG A 264 -11.75 -4.62 12.36
N VAL A 265 -10.66 -5.37 12.12
CA VAL A 265 -10.72 -6.59 11.32
C VAL A 265 -10.39 -7.77 12.23
N PRO A 266 -11.38 -8.63 12.55
CA PRO A 266 -11.15 -9.76 13.43
C PRO A 266 -10.07 -10.71 12.91
N ILE A 267 -9.13 -11.10 13.78
CA ILE A 267 -8.03 -12.00 13.43
C ILE A 267 -8.54 -13.33 12.85
N ALA A 268 -9.77 -13.73 13.17
CA ALA A 268 -10.39 -14.93 12.62
C ALA A 268 -10.44 -14.96 11.09
N GLN A 269 -10.49 -13.80 10.42
CA GLN A 269 -10.40 -13.71 8.96
C GLN A 269 -9.02 -14.15 8.45
N ALA A 270 -7.95 -13.68 9.08
CA ALA A 270 -6.58 -14.06 8.75
C ALA A 270 -6.29 -15.54 9.07
N GLU A 271 -6.77 -16.05 10.21
CA GLU A 271 -6.64 -17.46 10.59
C GLU A 271 -7.35 -18.38 9.58
N GLN A 272 -8.56 -18.01 9.15
CA GLN A 272 -9.32 -18.77 8.15
C GLN A 272 -8.59 -18.78 6.80
N LEU A 273 -8.08 -17.62 6.34
CA LEU A 273 -7.30 -17.52 5.11
C LEU A 273 -6.02 -18.37 5.19
N ALA A 274 -5.25 -18.25 6.28
CA ALA A 274 -4.04 -19.04 6.51
C ALA A 274 -4.31 -20.55 6.47
N ALA A 275 -5.41 -21.01 7.08
CA ALA A 275 -5.81 -22.42 7.03
C ALA A 275 -6.12 -22.88 5.59
N LYS A 276 -6.77 -22.04 4.78
CA LYS A 276 -7.08 -22.35 3.38
C LYS A 276 -5.86 -22.31 2.47
N LEU A 277 -4.95 -21.35 2.64
CA LEU A 277 -3.65 -21.32 1.95
C LEU A 277 -2.83 -22.59 2.24
N LYS A 278 -2.78 -23.01 3.51
CA LYS A 278 -2.15 -24.27 3.91
C LYS A 278 -2.76 -25.47 3.22
N ALA A 279 -4.09 -25.56 3.20
CA ALA A 279 -4.80 -26.67 2.55
C ALA A 279 -4.56 -26.71 1.04
N ALA A 280 -4.37 -25.55 0.42
CA ALA A 280 -4.06 -25.39 -1.01
C ALA A 280 -2.56 -25.56 -1.33
N GLY A 281 -1.68 -25.73 -0.32
CA GLY A 281 -0.24 -25.90 -0.51
C GLY A 281 0.48 -24.63 -0.98
N LYS A 282 -0.07 -23.45 -0.66
CA LYS A 282 0.51 -22.17 -1.06
C LYS A 282 1.67 -21.75 -0.15
N GLU A 283 2.57 -20.94 -0.69
CA GLU A 283 3.68 -20.36 0.08
C GLU A 283 3.16 -19.16 0.87
N TYR A 284 3.15 -19.30 2.20
CA TYR A 284 2.73 -18.20 3.07
C TYR A 284 3.40 -18.30 4.45
N GLN A 285 3.46 -17.16 5.13
CA GLN A 285 3.71 -17.09 6.57
C GLN A 285 2.54 -16.37 7.25
N PHE A 286 2.19 -16.80 8.44
CA PHE A 286 1.22 -16.12 9.28
C PHE A 286 1.85 -15.80 10.62
N ILE A 287 1.91 -14.50 10.95
CA ILE A 287 2.41 -13.99 12.22
C ILE A 287 1.24 -13.32 12.93
N SER A 288 0.92 -13.83 14.12
CA SER A 288 0.02 -13.14 15.05
C SER A 288 0.81 -12.62 16.24
N ASP A 289 0.52 -11.39 16.66
CA ASP A 289 1.07 -10.79 17.87
C ASP A 289 -0.10 -10.37 18.76
N GLY A 290 -0.04 -10.74 20.05
CA GLY A 290 -1.05 -10.37 21.06
C GLY A 290 -1.01 -8.90 21.47
N ALA A 291 0.00 -8.14 21.06
CA ALA A 291 0.17 -6.72 21.37
C ALA A 291 -0.14 -5.84 20.17
N GLY A 292 -0.75 -4.70 20.40
CA GLY A 292 -1.11 -3.74 19.36
C GLY A 292 -2.54 -3.85 18.86
N GLY A 293 -3.06 -2.74 18.33
CA GLY A 293 -4.38 -2.63 17.72
C GLY A 293 -4.33 -2.83 16.20
N HIS A 294 -5.36 -2.33 15.53
CA HIS A 294 -5.50 -2.43 14.07
C HIS A 294 -4.33 -1.79 13.30
N GLY A 295 -3.58 -2.59 12.55
CA GLY A 295 -2.45 -2.13 11.73
C GLY A 295 -1.20 -1.71 12.50
N GLU A 296 -1.16 -1.89 13.82
CA GLU A 296 0.01 -1.54 14.62
C GLU A 296 1.11 -2.60 14.49
N LEU A 297 2.34 -2.15 14.25
CA LEU A 297 3.53 -2.97 14.10
C LEU A 297 4.60 -2.54 15.11
N SER A 298 5.22 -3.50 15.77
CA SER A 298 6.44 -3.26 16.56
C SER A 298 7.64 -3.08 15.63
N LYS A 299 8.77 -2.59 16.16
CA LYS A 299 10.03 -2.51 15.39
C LYS A 299 10.50 -3.89 14.91
N GLU A 300 10.26 -4.92 15.70
CA GLU A 300 10.62 -6.29 15.34
C GLU A 300 9.78 -6.79 14.17
N ASP A 301 8.48 -6.44 14.13
CA ASP A 301 7.59 -6.82 13.04
C ASP A 301 7.93 -6.10 11.75
N VAL A 302 8.27 -4.82 11.83
CA VAL A 302 8.78 -4.06 10.68
C VAL A 302 10.04 -4.72 10.10
N GLU A 303 10.96 -5.17 10.95
CA GLU A 303 12.17 -5.85 10.48
C GLU A 303 11.88 -7.23 9.87
N LYS A 304 10.91 -7.99 10.41
CA LYS A 304 10.44 -9.26 9.81
C LYS A 304 9.83 -9.01 8.43
N ILE A 305 8.99 -7.98 8.29
CA ILE A 305 8.39 -7.59 7.01
C ILE A 305 9.49 -7.20 6.02
N ARG A 306 10.45 -6.38 6.46
CA ARG A 306 11.58 -5.99 5.62
C ARG A 306 12.39 -7.19 5.14
N GLN A 307 12.69 -8.14 6.02
CA GLN A 307 13.41 -9.37 5.63
C GLN A 307 12.61 -10.19 4.63
N TRP A 308 11.30 -10.32 4.82
CA TRP A 308 10.42 -11.01 3.87
C TRP A 308 10.45 -10.37 2.47
N LEU A 309 10.41 -9.04 2.39
CA LEU A 309 10.42 -8.31 1.13
C LEU A 309 11.78 -8.37 0.39
N LEU A 310 12.86 -8.71 1.08
CA LEU A 310 14.22 -8.82 0.50
C LEU A 310 14.58 -10.24 0.02
N GLU A 311 13.78 -11.26 0.33
CA GLU A 311 13.99 -12.64 -0.13
C GLU A 311 13.59 -12.81 -1.60
#